data_e83c9a6ee939c7ee07629a3a4f82ff41
#
_entry.id   e83c9a6ee939c7ee07629a3a4f82ff41
#
_cell.length_a   1.000
_cell.length_b   1.000
_cell.length_c   1.000
_cell.angle_alpha   90.00
_cell.angle_beta   90.00
_cell.angle_gamma   90.00
#
_symmetry.space_group_name_H-M   'P 1'
#
loop_
_entity.id
_entity.type
_entity.pdbx_description
1 polymer ?
#
loop_
_entity_poly.entity_id
_entity_poly.type
_entity_poly.pdbx_seq_one_letter_code
_entity_poly.pdbx_strand_id
1 'polypeptide(L)'
;LIAVGAFAQEGKRLYNKYSDMDGVSAVYISPTMFKLMGQLPDINVETAGGKKMDMAPIVRSFSGFYMLSFEKKSAASAELYKEVTSMVNKGGFELLMEVKDSGSTIRMYTLGDEKVVNSFVCIINEDDQTMFFSLEGTMNRSDLEKLIANM
;
A
#
# COMPACT_ATOMS: atom_id res chain seq x y z
N LEU A 1 -5.57 -15.76 17.58
CA LEU A 1 -5.22 -15.81 16.14
C LEU A 1 -6.03 -14.78 15.38
N ILE A 2 -5.46 -13.63 15.15
CA ILE A 2 -6.12 -12.61 14.33
C ILE A 2 -5.96 -13.04 12.89
N ALA A 3 -7.08 -13.33 12.25
CA ALA A 3 -7.04 -13.72 10.85
C ALA A 3 -6.51 -12.55 10.00
N VAL A 4 -5.48 -12.79 9.22
CA VAL A 4 -4.92 -11.82 8.28
C VAL A 4 -6.00 -11.22 7.38
N GLY A 5 -7.03 -12.01 7.05
CA GLY A 5 -8.17 -11.55 6.26
C GLY A 5 -8.98 -10.42 6.88
N ALA A 6 -8.94 -10.24 8.20
CA ALA A 6 -9.64 -9.12 8.85
C ALA A 6 -9.01 -7.76 8.51
N PHE A 7 -7.70 -7.71 8.26
CA PHE A 7 -7.01 -6.47 7.92
C PHE A 7 -6.98 -6.19 6.42
N ALA A 8 -7.12 -7.23 5.58
CA ALA A 8 -7.29 -7.05 4.15
C ALA A 8 -8.58 -6.27 3.82
N GLN A 9 -9.62 -6.39 4.67
CA GLN A 9 -10.87 -5.65 4.51
C GLN A 9 -10.78 -4.20 4.99
N GLU A 10 -9.77 -3.86 5.79
CA GLU A 10 -9.61 -2.49 6.31
C GLU A 10 -9.24 -1.50 5.22
N GLY A 11 -8.41 -1.88 4.26
CA GLY A 11 -8.12 -1.03 3.10
C GLY A 11 -9.35 -0.72 2.29
N LYS A 12 -10.18 -1.73 2.04
CA LYS A 12 -11.46 -1.57 1.36
C LYS A 12 -12.43 -0.67 2.15
N ARG A 13 -12.50 -0.87 3.46
CA ARG A 13 -13.35 -0.06 4.34
C ARG A 13 -12.96 1.42 4.29
N LEU A 14 -11.68 1.70 4.42
CA LEU A 14 -11.16 3.06 4.35
C LEU A 14 -11.42 3.69 2.98
N TYR A 15 -11.18 2.94 1.92
CA TYR A 15 -11.46 3.38 0.57
C TYR A 15 -12.94 3.75 0.40
N ASN A 16 -13.84 2.87 0.82
CA ASN A 16 -15.28 3.11 0.70
C ASN A 16 -15.74 4.31 1.53
N LYS A 17 -15.11 4.54 2.67
CA LYS A 17 -15.46 5.68 3.54
C LYS A 17 -15.08 7.03 2.95
N TYR A 18 -13.93 7.13 2.31
CA TYR A 18 -13.35 8.42 1.93
C TYR A 18 -13.34 8.70 0.43
N SER A 19 -13.47 7.69 -0.42
CA SER A 19 -13.22 7.84 -1.87
C SER A 19 -14.18 8.81 -2.57
N ASP A 20 -15.39 8.97 -2.07
CA ASP A 20 -16.39 9.85 -2.68
C ASP A 20 -16.43 11.26 -2.06
N MET A 21 -15.55 11.55 -1.10
CA MET A 21 -15.49 12.87 -0.48
C MET A 21 -14.89 13.91 -1.43
N ASP A 22 -15.36 15.15 -1.32
CA ASP A 22 -14.79 16.27 -2.08
C ASP A 22 -13.32 16.46 -1.72
N GLY A 23 -12.51 16.74 -2.75
CA GLY A 23 -11.08 16.96 -2.58
C GLY A 23 -10.26 15.68 -2.38
N VAL A 24 -10.87 14.52 -2.61
CA VAL A 24 -10.20 13.22 -2.52
C VAL A 24 -10.07 12.62 -3.90
N SER A 25 -8.85 12.23 -4.25
CA SER A 25 -8.56 11.38 -5.41
C SER A 25 -8.40 9.95 -4.92
N ALA A 26 -8.99 8.99 -5.63
CA ALA A 26 -8.99 7.61 -5.19
C ALA A 26 -8.72 6.66 -6.35
N VAL A 27 -7.97 5.59 -6.08
CA VAL A 27 -7.71 4.53 -7.05
C VAL A 27 -7.98 3.19 -6.40
N TYR A 28 -8.69 2.33 -7.11
CA TYR A 28 -8.90 0.94 -6.74
C TYR A 28 -8.52 0.05 -7.91
N ILE A 29 -7.69 -0.96 -7.64
CA ILE A 29 -7.36 -1.98 -8.62
C ILE A 29 -7.83 -3.32 -8.06
N SER A 30 -8.70 -4.00 -8.82
CA SER A 30 -9.32 -5.26 -8.39
C SER A 30 -8.38 -6.45 -8.53
N PRO A 31 -8.66 -7.57 -7.82
CA PRO A 31 -7.93 -8.82 -8.05
C PRO A 31 -7.97 -9.27 -9.50
N THR A 32 -9.11 -9.10 -10.18
CA THR A 32 -9.26 -9.47 -11.59
C THR A 32 -8.31 -8.67 -12.48
N MET A 33 -8.17 -7.36 -12.19
CA MET A 33 -7.25 -6.51 -12.97
C MET A 33 -5.79 -6.96 -12.80
N PHE A 34 -5.38 -7.31 -11.59
CA PHE A 34 -4.04 -7.84 -11.36
C PHE A 34 -3.79 -9.15 -12.09
N LYS A 35 -4.79 -10.02 -12.15
CA LYS A 35 -4.69 -11.26 -12.93
C LYS A 35 -4.51 -10.98 -14.41
N LEU A 36 -5.25 -10.03 -14.95
CA LEU A 36 -5.13 -9.62 -16.35
C LEU A 36 -3.74 -9.02 -16.60
N MET A 37 -3.25 -8.15 -15.73
CA MET A 37 -1.92 -7.58 -15.84
C MET A 37 -0.83 -8.64 -15.77
N GLY A 38 -0.99 -9.65 -14.91
CA GLY A 38 -0.02 -10.73 -14.75
C GLY A 38 0.03 -11.70 -15.96
N GLN A 39 -0.94 -11.63 -16.85
CA GLN A 39 -0.96 -12.43 -18.09
C GLN A 39 -0.32 -11.69 -19.26
N LEU A 40 -0.07 -10.39 -19.13
CA LEU A 40 0.60 -9.62 -20.16
C LEU A 40 2.08 -10.01 -20.24
N PRO A 41 2.62 -10.31 -21.43
CA PRO A 41 4.05 -10.47 -21.59
C PRO A 41 4.73 -9.11 -21.38
N ASP A 42 5.95 -9.12 -20.91
CA ASP A 42 6.80 -7.94 -20.83
C ASP A 42 6.38 -6.85 -19.83
N ILE A 43 5.83 -7.25 -18.67
CA ILE A 43 5.70 -6.31 -17.56
C ILE A 43 7.09 -6.17 -16.92
N ASN A 44 7.88 -5.23 -17.41
CA ASN A 44 9.21 -4.99 -16.92
C ASN A 44 9.33 -3.58 -16.34
N VAL A 45 10.02 -3.47 -15.21
CA VAL A 45 10.39 -2.18 -14.61
C VAL A 45 11.90 -2.04 -14.75
N GLU A 46 12.34 -0.90 -15.25
CA GLU A 46 13.76 -0.59 -15.30
C GLU A 46 14.22 -0.14 -13.92
N THR A 47 15.22 -0.85 -13.37
CA THR A 47 15.82 -0.51 -12.10
C THR A 47 16.85 0.61 -12.25
N ALA A 48 17.25 1.22 -11.13
CA ALA A 48 18.26 2.28 -11.12
C ALA A 48 19.62 1.84 -11.72
N GLY A 49 19.89 0.55 -11.76
CA GLY A 49 21.10 -0.01 -12.39
C GLY A 49 20.94 -0.34 -13.86
N GLY A 50 19.85 0.04 -14.52
CA GLY A 50 19.58 -0.24 -15.91
C GLY A 50 19.16 -1.69 -16.20
N LYS A 51 18.93 -2.50 -15.18
CA LYS A 51 18.42 -3.86 -15.32
C LYS A 51 16.91 -3.85 -15.38
N LYS A 52 16.36 -4.67 -16.27
CA LYS A 52 14.91 -4.88 -16.33
C LYS A 52 14.53 -5.98 -15.34
N MET A 53 13.53 -5.70 -14.50
CA MET A 53 12.95 -6.67 -13.58
C MET A 53 11.59 -7.12 -14.13
N ASP A 54 11.41 -8.42 -14.26
CA ASP A 54 10.11 -8.98 -14.63
C ASP A 54 9.15 -8.87 -13.44
N MET A 55 8.12 -8.06 -13.58
CA MET A 55 7.13 -7.80 -12.53
C MET A 55 5.96 -8.78 -12.58
N ALA A 56 5.85 -9.62 -13.59
CA ALA A 56 4.69 -10.50 -13.75
C ALA A 56 4.45 -11.43 -12.55
N PRO A 57 5.49 -12.09 -11.98
CA PRO A 57 5.28 -12.92 -10.78
C PRO A 57 4.80 -12.13 -9.58
N ILE A 58 5.30 -10.91 -9.40
CA ILE A 58 4.92 -10.02 -8.28
C ILE A 58 3.48 -9.55 -8.47
N VAL A 59 3.14 -9.08 -9.67
CA VAL A 59 1.79 -8.59 -9.99
C VAL A 59 0.74 -9.68 -9.81
N ARG A 60 1.05 -10.92 -10.18
CA ARG A 60 0.12 -12.06 -9.99
C ARG A 60 -0.16 -12.35 -8.52
N SER A 61 0.74 -11.96 -7.63
CA SER A 61 0.57 -12.18 -6.18
C SER A 61 -0.36 -11.15 -5.53
N PHE A 62 -0.68 -10.06 -6.22
CA PHE A 62 -1.53 -8.99 -5.68
C PHE A 62 -3.00 -9.37 -5.79
N SER A 63 -3.77 -9.03 -4.76
CA SER A 63 -5.22 -9.25 -4.73
C SER A 63 -6.04 -7.97 -4.61
N GLY A 64 -5.41 -6.83 -4.44
CA GLY A 64 -6.10 -5.55 -4.39
C GLY A 64 -5.17 -4.40 -4.09
N PHE A 65 -5.49 -3.24 -4.63
CA PHE A 65 -4.77 -2.00 -4.37
C PHE A 65 -5.79 -0.89 -4.13
N TYR A 66 -5.58 -0.13 -3.07
CA TYR A 66 -6.43 0.98 -2.66
C TYR A 66 -5.55 2.21 -2.43
N MET A 67 -5.90 3.33 -3.02
CA MET A 67 -5.21 4.59 -2.81
C MET A 67 -6.20 5.70 -2.54
N LEU A 68 -5.88 6.54 -1.57
CA LEU A 68 -6.61 7.76 -1.24
C LEU A 68 -5.62 8.90 -1.16
N SER A 69 -5.93 10.01 -1.82
CA SER A 69 -5.11 11.22 -1.75
C SER A 69 -5.99 12.42 -1.43
N PHE A 70 -5.71 13.07 -0.32
CA PHE A 70 -6.35 14.33 0.08
C PHE A 70 -5.47 15.48 -0.40
N GLU A 71 -6.01 16.32 -1.25
CA GLU A 71 -5.27 17.46 -1.82
C GLU A 71 -5.05 18.58 -0.82
N LYS A 72 -5.83 18.61 0.25
CA LYS A 72 -5.74 19.61 1.31
C LYS A 72 -5.92 18.98 2.66
N LYS A 73 -5.28 19.55 3.67
CA LYS A 73 -5.51 19.15 5.06
C LYS A 73 -6.94 19.50 5.45
N SER A 74 -7.60 18.55 6.09
CA SER A 74 -8.99 18.67 6.52
C SER A 74 -9.21 17.81 7.76
N ALA A 75 -10.40 17.93 8.37
CA ALA A 75 -10.80 17.04 9.45
C ALA A 75 -10.82 15.58 8.96
N ALA A 76 -11.26 15.34 7.73
CA ALA A 76 -11.31 14.00 7.14
C ALA A 76 -9.90 13.42 6.92
N SER A 77 -8.94 14.22 6.46
CA SER A 77 -7.56 13.76 6.29
C SER A 77 -6.90 13.41 7.62
N ALA A 78 -7.16 14.19 8.65
CA ALA A 78 -6.68 13.91 10.02
C ALA A 78 -7.31 12.63 10.57
N GLU A 79 -8.59 12.41 10.31
CA GLU A 79 -9.28 11.19 10.71
C GLU A 79 -8.72 9.97 10.01
N LEU A 80 -8.46 10.04 8.69
CA LEU A 80 -7.81 8.97 7.94
C LEU A 80 -6.46 8.61 8.56
N TYR A 81 -5.65 9.61 8.86
CA TYR A 81 -4.33 9.39 9.48
C TYR A 81 -4.45 8.64 10.80
N LYS A 82 -5.40 9.03 11.65
CA LYS A 82 -5.67 8.35 12.93
C LYS A 82 -6.15 6.93 12.73
N GLU A 83 -7.04 6.70 11.78
CA GLU A 83 -7.57 5.37 11.49
C GLU A 83 -6.48 4.43 10.98
N VAL A 84 -5.61 4.90 10.09
CA VAL A 84 -4.48 4.10 9.59
C VAL A 84 -3.50 3.79 10.73
N THR A 85 -3.16 4.78 11.54
CA THR A 85 -2.27 4.58 12.69
C THR A 85 -2.85 3.55 13.67
N SER A 86 -4.14 3.64 13.96
CA SER A 86 -4.83 2.67 14.83
C SER A 86 -4.83 1.27 14.21
N MET A 87 -5.11 1.16 12.93
CA MET A 87 -5.13 -0.10 12.21
C MET A 87 -3.78 -0.82 12.27
N VAL A 88 -2.70 -0.12 11.97
CA VAL A 88 -1.37 -0.74 11.96
C VAL A 88 -0.90 -1.13 13.36
N ASN A 89 -1.26 -0.34 14.38
CA ASN A 89 -0.91 -0.65 15.76
C ASN A 89 -1.70 -1.86 16.29
N LYS A 90 -2.99 -1.93 16.03
CA LYS A 90 -3.84 -3.04 16.48
C LYS A 90 -3.62 -4.30 15.67
N GLY A 91 -3.27 -4.16 14.40
CA GLY A 91 -3.13 -5.27 13.47
C GLY A 91 -1.80 -6.01 13.54
N GLY A 92 -0.87 -5.55 14.36
CA GLY A 92 0.44 -6.19 14.44
C GLY A 92 1.30 -5.96 13.19
N PHE A 93 1.08 -4.87 12.49
CA PHE A 93 1.90 -4.49 11.34
C PHE A 93 3.32 -4.15 11.80
N GLU A 94 4.29 -4.52 11.01
CA GLU A 94 5.69 -4.18 11.21
C GLU A 94 6.02 -2.89 10.48
N LEU A 95 6.64 -1.93 11.18
CA LEU A 95 7.16 -0.72 10.54
C LEU A 95 8.40 -1.07 9.72
N LEU A 96 8.32 -0.87 8.44
CA LEU A 96 9.40 -1.18 7.50
C LEU A 96 10.33 0.00 7.29
N MET A 97 9.76 1.18 7.13
CA MET A 97 10.51 2.41 6.88
C MET A 97 9.75 3.62 7.41
N GLU A 98 10.49 4.55 7.98
CA GLU A 98 9.97 5.84 8.39
C GLU A 98 10.90 6.94 7.89
N VAL A 99 10.33 7.95 7.23
CA VAL A 99 11.05 9.15 6.82
C VAL A 99 10.37 10.35 7.44
N LYS A 100 11.15 11.17 8.13
CA LYS A 100 10.67 12.44 8.68
C LYS A 100 11.53 13.55 8.11
N ASP A 101 10.88 14.56 7.55
CA ASP A 101 11.56 15.71 6.96
C ASP A 101 10.67 16.95 7.06
N SER A 102 11.07 17.90 7.89
CA SER A 102 10.48 19.26 7.98
C SER A 102 8.95 19.29 7.99
N GLY A 103 8.33 18.47 8.84
CA GLY A 103 6.87 18.41 8.96
C GLY A 103 6.20 17.33 8.09
N SER A 104 6.96 16.70 7.21
CA SER A 104 6.48 15.58 6.40
C SER A 104 6.86 14.25 7.04
N THR A 105 5.97 13.29 6.99
CA THR A 105 6.21 11.94 7.50
C THR A 105 5.74 10.92 6.47
N ILE A 106 6.61 9.95 6.17
CA ILE A 106 6.27 8.80 5.35
C ILE A 106 6.49 7.57 6.21
N ARG A 107 5.49 6.70 6.30
CA ARG A 107 5.62 5.41 7.00
C ARG A 107 5.14 4.29 6.12
N MET A 108 5.93 3.24 6.05
CA MET A 108 5.62 2.00 5.32
C MET A 108 5.56 0.84 6.30
N TYR A 109 4.51 0.05 6.19
CA TYR A 109 4.24 -1.09 7.08
C TYR A 109 3.96 -2.34 6.27
N THR A 110 4.31 -3.48 6.86
CA THR A 110 3.94 -4.79 6.29
C THR A 110 3.24 -5.63 7.34
N LEU A 111 2.35 -6.50 6.86
CA LEU A 111 1.71 -7.54 7.66
C LEU A 111 1.97 -8.88 6.99
N GLY A 112 2.52 -9.83 7.75
CA GLY A 112 2.85 -11.14 7.23
C GLY A 112 3.84 -11.86 8.14
N ASP A 113 4.52 -12.83 7.58
CA ASP A 113 5.57 -13.59 8.29
C ASP A 113 6.92 -13.45 7.57
N GLU A 114 7.89 -14.28 7.91
CA GLU A 114 9.23 -14.24 7.35
C GLU A 114 9.27 -14.56 5.84
N LYS A 115 8.28 -15.28 5.34
CA LYS A 115 8.24 -15.76 3.96
C LYS A 115 7.28 -14.98 3.08
N VAL A 116 6.16 -14.53 3.66
CA VAL A 116 5.03 -13.98 2.92
C VAL A 116 4.60 -12.67 3.54
N VAL A 117 4.37 -11.67 2.69
CA VAL A 117 3.73 -10.40 3.05
C VAL A 117 2.31 -10.42 2.50
N ASN A 118 1.33 -10.19 3.38
CA ASN A 118 -0.09 -10.20 3.02
C ASN A 118 -0.64 -8.81 2.80
N SER A 119 -0.03 -7.80 3.39
CA SER A 119 -0.45 -6.42 3.23
C SER A 119 0.76 -5.49 3.31
N PHE A 120 0.78 -4.49 2.45
CA PHE A 120 1.76 -3.41 2.47
C PHE A 120 0.96 -2.11 2.56
N VAL A 121 1.24 -1.30 3.58
CA VAL A 121 0.52 -0.04 3.82
C VAL A 121 1.52 1.09 3.84
N CYS A 122 1.20 2.18 3.14
CA CYS A 122 1.97 3.40 3.18
C CYS A 122 1.06 4.56 3.56
N ILE A 123 1.51 5.38 4.50
CA ILE A 123 0.85 6.64 4.86
C ILE A 123 1.85 7.78 4.73
N ILE A 124 1.47 8.77 3.94
CA ILE A 124 2.26 9.98 3.70
C ILE A 124 1.47 11.15 4.29
N ASN A 125 2.06 11.86 5.22
CA ASN A 125 1.44 13.02 5.85
C ASN A 125 2.36 14.22 5.68
N GLU A 126 1.99 15.12 4.79
CA GLU A 126 2.70 16.36 4.51
C GLU A 126 1.88 17.55 5.03
N ASP A 127 2.44 18.75 4.98
CA ASP A 127 1.76 19.95 5.48
C ASP A 127 0.47 20.26 4.74
N ASP A 128 0.43 19.96 3.44
CA ASP A 128 -0.69 20.28 2.55
C ASP A 128 -1.38 19.05 1.96
N GLN A 129 -0.89 17.84 2.22
CA GLN A 129 -1.38 16.62 1.59
C GLN A 129 -1.33 15.44 2.55
N THR A 130 -2.31 14.56 2.45
CA THR A 130 -2.29 13.24 3.09
C THR A 130 -2.58 12.19 2.03
N MET A 131 -1.73 11.19 1.95
CA MET A 131 -1.91 10.09 1.01
C MET A 131 -1.80 8.75 1.75
N PHE A 132 -2.68 7.84 1.40
CA PHE A 132 -2.69 6.48 1.91
C PHE A 132 -2.75 5.53 0.74
N PHE A 133 -1.97 4.45 0.79
CA PHE A 133 -2.24 3.32 -0.08
C PHE A 133 -2.02 1.99 0.66
N SER A 134 -2.75 0.99 0.20
CA SER A 134 -2.69 -0.37 0.71
C SER A 134 -2.62 -1.34 -0.46
N LEU A 135 -1.65 -2.23 -0.42
CA LEU A 135 -1.47 -3.28 -1.40
C LEU A 135 -1.68 -4.61 -0.70
N GLU A 136 -2.68 -5.36 -1.16
CA GLU A 136 -3.07 -6.63 -0.57
C GLU A 136 -2.64 -7.78 -1.47
N GLY A 137 -2.34 -8.93 -0.88
CA GLY A 137 -1.99 -10.10 -1.67
C GLY A 137 -1.34 -11.20 -0.84
N THR A 138 -0.68 -12.11 -1.55
CA THR A 138 0.20 -13.12 -0.96
C THR A 138 1.55 -12.97 -1.65
N MET A 139 2.31 -12.01 -1.18
CA MET A 139 3.57 -11.62 -1.81
C MET A 139 4.74 -12.36 -1.18
N ASN A 140 5.62 -12.88 -2.01
CA ASN A 140 6.87 -13.44 -1.51
C ASN A 140 7.73 -12.31 -0.95
N ARG A 141 8.15 -12.42 0.32
CA ARG A 141 8.93 -11.36 0.98
C ARG A 141 10.25 -11.10 0.26
N SER A 142 10.91 -12.13 -0.21
CA SER A 142 12.16 -12.01 -0.95
C SER A 142 11.99 -11.20 -2.25
N ASP A 143 10.91 -11.44 -2.97
CA ASP A 143 10.62 -10.69 -4.20
C ASP A 143 10.32 -9.22 -3.91
N LEU A 144 9.56 -8.96 -2.85
CA LEU A 144 9.25 -7.59 -2.42
C LEU A 144 10.51 -6.85 -1.98
N GLU A 145 11.39 -7.49 -1.22
CA GLU A 145 12.66 -6.92 -0.79
C GLU A 145 13.56 -6.56 -1.98
N LYS A 146 13.61 -7.43 -2.99
CA LYS A 146 14.37 -7.15 -4.23
C LYS A 146 13.81 -5.94 -4.96
N LEU A 147 12.49 -5.81 -5.02
CA LEU A 147 11.84 -4.66 -5.65
C LEU A 147 12.22 -3.36 -4.92
N ILE A 148 12.12 -3.35 -3.59
CA ILE A 148 12.46 -2.18 -2.78
C ILE A 148 13.94 -1.84 -2.90
N ALA A 149 14.82 -2.83 -2.88
CA ALA A 149 16.27 -2.63 -2.97
C ALA A 149 16.71 -2.06 -4.33
N ASN A 150 15.92 -2.25 -5.38
CA ASN A 150 16.23 -1.78 -6.73
C ASN A 150 15.52 -0.48 -7.11
N MET A 151 14.78 0.11 -6.19
CA MET A 151 14.17 1.44 -6.38
C MET A 151 15.16 2.60 -6.06
#